data_b277dec8bd401a724fc5db84ea7ffe4d
#
_entry.id   b277dec8bd401a724fc5db84ea7ffe4d
#
_cell.length_a   1.000
_cell.length_b   1.000
_cell.length_c   1.000
_cell.angle_alpha   90.00
_cell.angle_beta   90.00
_cell.angle_gamma   90.00
#
_symmetry.space_group_name_H-M   'P 1'
#
loop_
_entity.id
_entity.type
_entity.pdbx_description
1 polymer ?
#
loop_
_entity_poly.entity_id
_entity_poly.type
_entity_poly.pdbx_seq_one_letter_code
_entity_poly.pdbx_strand_id
1 'polypeptide(L)'
;DVARFLRLVRGSRGRWLGLLQGHHYMPFPDGSTSDTRLADFLEAPFLGDCALVRLAIGDTGVSADILCHHGQGSTASEPAALGAVMRFGGGFGHADVVLNGHHHKKVATKKPRPYYDATGNLTSRNTVYGVTGSFLRGYLQCSQRDGRAGGSYIEQRMLPPVALGGLVIRLRAKP
;
A
#
# COMPACT_ATOMS: atom_id res chain seq x y z
N ASP A 1 -13.33 16.17 -2.54
CA ASP A 1 -14.04 16.67 -1.36
C ASP A 1 -13.71 15.83 -0.14
N VAL A 2 -12.87 16.40 0.75
CA VAL A 2 -12.35 15.75 1.96
C VAL A 2 -13.51 15.29 2.87
N ALA A 3 -14.53 16.12 3.05
CA ALA A 3 -15.67 15.78 3.91
C ALA A 3 -16.45 14.55 3.40
N ARG A 4 -16.54 14.38 2.08
CA ARG A 4 -17.15 13.19 1.48
C ARG A 4 -16.30 11.95 1.74
N PHE A 5 -14.97 12.06 1.58
CA PHE A 5 -14.04 10.96 1.85
C PHE A 5 -14.10 10.53 3.32
N LEU A 6 -14.04 11.47 4.27
CA LEU A 6 -14.14 11.18 5.69
C LEU A 6 -15.46 10.48 6.06
N ARG A 7 -16.59 10.88 5.43
CA ARG A 7 -17.86 10.16 5.63
C ARG A 7 -17.80 8.70 5.15
N LEU A 8 -17.14 8.44 4.02
CA LEU A 8 -17.00 7.08 3.48
C LEU A 8 -16.16 6.18 4.38
N VAL A 9 -15.07 6.69 4.95
CA VAL A 9 -14.15 5.90 5.76
C VAL A 9 -14.49 5.86 7.24
N ARG A 10 -15.45 6.66 7.71
CA ARG A 10 -15.84 6.75 9.12
C ARG A 10 -16.18 5.40 9.75
N GLY A 11 -16.85 4.51 9.00
CA GLY A 11 -17.23 3.18 9.47
C GLY A 11 -16.07 2.19 9.64
N SER A 12 -14.85 2.57 9.22
CA SER A 12 -13.64 1.75 9.34
C SER A 12 -12.71 2.19 10.49
N ARG A 13 -13.09 3.19 11.30
CA ARG A 13 -12.30 3.64 12.44
C ARG A 13 -11.91 2.47 13.36
N GLY A 14 -10.70 2.50 13.89
CA GLY A 14 -10.15 1.46 14.76
C GLY A 14 -9.88 0.11 14.07
N ARG A 15 -10.01 0.03 12.74
CA ARG A 15 -9.77 -1.22 11.97
C ARG A 15 -8.55 -1.14 11.06
N TRP A 16 -7.74 -0.12 11.22
CA TRP A 16 -6.56 0.13 10.43
C TRP A 16 -5.31 -0.36 11.16
N LEU A 17 -4.49 -1.16 10.51
CA LEU A 17 -3.18 -1.55 11.04
C LEU A 17 -2.22 -0.36 11.09
N GLY A 18 -2.43 0.62 10.24
CA GLY A 18 -1.69 1.87 10.19
C GLY A 18 -1.84 2.59 8.86
N LEU A 19 -1.41 3.85 8.83
CA LEU A 19 -1.33 4.67 7.63
C LEU A 19 0.11 5.07 7.35
N LEU A 20 0.50 4.97 6.07
CA LEU A 20 1.77 5.49 5.59
C LEU A 20 1.59 6.92 5.08
N GLN A 21 2.65 7.71 5.20
CA GLN A 21 2.70 9.05 4.62
C GLN A 21 2.81 8.97 3.10
N GLY A 22 1.99 9.75 2.40
CA GLY A 22 2.12 9.96 0.97
C GLY A 22 3.07 11.13 0.63
N HIS A 23 3.46 11.28 -0.64
CA HIS A 23 4.29 12.41 -1.07
C HIS A 23 3.51 13.73 -1.26
N HIS A 24 2.19 13.67 -1.30
CA HIS A 24 1.30 14.81 -1.58
C HIS A 24 0.50 15.23 -0.35
N TYR A 25 1.08 15.13 0.84
CA TYR A 25 0.45 15.61 2.06
C TYR A 25 0.42 17.13 2.11
N MET A 26 -0.57 17.68 2.80
CA MET A 26 -0.67 19.11 3.11
C MET A 26 -0.14 19.36 4.52
N PRO A 27 0.89 20.18 4.70
CA PRO A 27 1.34 20.58 6.04
C PRO A 27 0.40 21.66 6.61
N PHE A 28 0.25 21.66 7.95
CA PHE A 28 -0.49 22.67 8.70
C PHE A 28 0.44 23.45 9.63
N PRO A 29 0.06 24.69 10.06
CA PRO A 29 0.89 25.54 10.92
C PRO A 29 1.24 24.94 12.29
N ASP A 30 0.44 24.01 12.79
CA ASP A 30 0.67 23.30 14.04
C ASP A 30 1.64 22.11 13.93
N GLY A 31 2.27 21.95 12.77
CA GLY A 31 3.19 20.84 12.50
C GLY A 31 2.51 19.52 12.10
N SER A 32 1.19 19.45 12.13
CA SER A 32 0.46 18.29 11.62
C SER A 32 0.40 18.29 10.09
N THR A 33 0.01 17.15 9.50
CA THR A 33 -0.21 17.01 8.07
C THR A 33 -1.61 16.45 7.79
N SER A 34 -2.07 16.53 6.54
CA SER A 34 -3.32 15.87 6.12
C SER A 34 -3.32 14.38 6.47
N ASP A 35 -2.16 13.73 6.40
CA ASP A 35 -2.02 12.29 6.61
C ASP A 35 -2.03 11.94 8.11
N THR A 36 -1.35 12.73 8.95
CA THR A 36 -1.41 12.55 10.42
C THR A 36 -2.82 12.80 10.96
N ARG A 37 -3.50 13.86 10.47
CA ARG A 37 -4.89 14.12 10.87
C ARG A 37 -5.86 13.04 10.40
N LEU A 38 -5.61 12.44 9.23
CA LEU A 38 -6.40 11.29 8.78
C LEU A 38 -6.16 10.07 9.67
N ALA A 39 -4.91 9.81 10.07
CA ALA A 39 -4.58 8.73 10.99
C ALA A 39 -5.31 8.90 12.33
N ASP A 40 -5.28 10.11 12.91
CA ASP A 40 -6.01 10.45 14.13
C ASP A 40 -7.52 10.24 13.97
N PHE A 41 -8.10 10.75 12.86
CA PHE A 41 -9.53 10.57 12.59
C PHE A 41 -9.92 9.09 12.48
N LEU A 42 -9.06 8.25 11.91
CA LEU A 42 -9.31 6.81 11.72
C LEU A 42 -8.94 5.97 12.96
N GLU A 43 -8.38 6.60 14.01
CA GLU A 43 -7.84 5.89 15.18
C GLU A 43 -6.81 4.83 14.75
N ALA A 44 -5.94 5.22 13.82
CA ALA A 44 -4.93 4.37 13.21
C ALA A 44 -3.52 4.82 13.58
N PRO A 45 -2.56 3.92 13.80
CA PRO A 45 -1.17 4.30 13.94
C PRO A 45 -0.66 5.02 12.68
N PHE A 46 0.04 6.14 12.86
CA PHE A 46 0.78 6.77 11.77
C PHE A 46 2.18 6.15 11.68
N LEU A 47 2.51 5.57 10.54
CA LEU A 47 3.68 4.71 10.36
C LEU A 47 4.83 5.39 9.62
N GLY A 48 4.68 6.66 9.21
CA GLY A 48 5.67 7.35 8.38
C GLY A 48 5.74 6.78 6.95
N ASP A 49 6.90 6.86 6.33
CA ASP A 49 7.09 6.45 4.91
C ASP A 49 7.27 4.95 4.73
N CYS A 50 7.76 4.27 5.77
CA CYS A 50 8.10 2.85 5.75
C CYS A 50 7.83 2.21 7.11
N ALA A 51 7.27 1.01 7.11
CA ALA A 51 7.02 0.27 8.33
C ALA A 51 7.14 -1.24 8.12
N LEU A 52 7.61 -1.93 9.16
CA LEU A 52 7.51 -3.38 9.30
C LEU A 52 6.49 -3.66 10.41
N VAL A 53 5.35 -4.24 10.02
CA VAL A 53 4.24 -4.54 10.92
C VAL A 53 4.17 -6.04 11.14
N ARG A 54 4.20 -6.48 12.40
CA ARG A 54 3.93 -7.88 12.75
C ARG A 54 2.46 -8.04 13.11
N LEU A 55 1.77 -8.87 12.36
CA LEU A 55 0.37 -9.21 12.58
C LEU A 55 0.27 -10.60 13.22
N ALA A 56 -0.16 -10.66 14.48
CA ALA A 56 -0.52 -11.92 15.14
C ALA A 56 -1.87 -12.44 14.63
N ILE A 57 -1.99 -13.73 14.40
CA ILE A 57 -3.20 -14.36 13.86
C ILE A 57 -3.93 -15.10 14.98
N GLY A 58 -4.82 -14.41 15.66
CA GLY A 58 -5.53 -14.94 16.82
C GLY A 58 -4.56 -15.45 17.90
N ASP A 59 -4.97 -16.47 18.65
CA ASP A 59 -4.17 -17.09 19.70
C ASP A 59 -3.36 -18.30 19.19
N THR A 60 -3.09 -18.35 17.90
CA THR A 60 -2.44 -19.50 17.23
C THR A 60 -0.92 -19.54 17.42
N GLY A 61 -0.32 -18.48 17.97
CA GLY A 61 1.15 -18.30 17.99
C GLY A 61 1.75 -18.00 16.61
N VAL A 62 0.93 -17.94 15.56
CA VAL A 62 1.37 -17.63 14.20
C VAL A 62 1.32 -16.12 13.95
N SER A 63 2.34 -15.60 13.31
CA SER A 63 2.39 -14.19 12.89
C SER A 63 2.78 -14.07 11.43
N ALA A 64 2.45 -12.91 10.83
CA ALA A 64 2.91 -12.51 9.50
C ALA A 64 3.62 -11.16 9.59
N ASP A 65 4.80 -11.06 9.00
CA ASP A 65 5.57 -9.83 8.90
C ASP A 65 5.26 -9.13 7.58
N ILE A 66 4.72 -7.91 7.68
CA ILE A 66 4.26 -7.10 6.56
C ILE A 66 5.16 -5.88 6.45
N LEU A 67 5.96 -5.80 5.39
CA LEU A 67 6.77 -4.64 5.07
C LEU A 67 5.97 -3.73 4.14
N CYS A 68 5.78 -2.49 4.56
CA CYS A 68 5.07 -1.49 3.79
C CYS A 68 5.97 -0.27 3.53
N HIS A 69 5.92 0.27 2.32
CA HIS A 69 6.57 1.53 1.96
C HIS A 69 5.66 2.34 1.05
N HIS A 70 5.66 3.68 1.19
CA HIS A 70 4.87 4.50 0.26
C HIS A 70 5.29 4.25 -1.20
N GLY A 71 6.55 4.05 -1.45
CA GLY A 71 7.12 3.93 -2.79
C GLY A 71 7.85 5.20 -3.20
N GLN A 72 8.65 5.10 -4.27
CA GLN A 72 9.42 6.21 -4.81
C GLN A 72 9.67 6.02 -6.30
N GLY A 73 9.89 7.13 -7.02
CA GLY A 73 10.21 7.13 -8.43
C GLY A 73 9.00 6.91 -9.33
N SER A 74 9.23 6.76 -10.62
CA SER A 74 8.20 6.56 -11.63
C SER A 74 8.41 5.23 -12.33
N THR A 75 7.32 4.49 -12.54
CA THR A 75 7.35 3.26 -13.33
C THR A 75 6.26 3.30 -14.39
N ALA A 76 6.64 3.05 -15.65
CA ALA A 76 5.71 3.12 -16.78
C ALA A 76 4.76 1.91 -16.83
N SER A 77 5.19 0.74 -16.34
CA SER A 77 4.46 -0.52 -16.48
C SER A 77 4.28 -1.27 -15.17
N GLU A 78 3.32 -2.18 -15.12
CA GLU A 78 3.10 -3.05 -13.96
C GLU A 78 4.31 -3.95 -13.64
N PRO A 79 4.97 -4.59 -14.62
CA PRO A 79 6.18 -5.37 -14.34
C PRO A 79 7.31 -4.53 -13.74
N ALA A 80 7.51 -3.29 -14.20
CA ALA A 80 8.53 -2.40 -13.65
C ALA A 80 8.23 -2.00 -12.20
N ALA A 81 6.96 -1.69 -11.89
CA ALA A 81 6.51 -1.39 -10.54
C ALA A 81 6.70 -2.59 -9.60
N LEU A 82 6.30 -3.77 -10.05
CA LEU A 82 6.48 -5.01 -9.30
C LEU A 82 7.97 -5.34 -9.07
N GLY A 83 8.81 -5.14 -10.10
CA GLY A 83 10.26 -5.29 -9.98
C GLY A 83 10.88 -4.36 -8.93
N ALA A 84 10.38 -3.12 -8.81
CA ALA A 84 10.82 -2.19 -7.77
C ALA A 84 10.49 -2.70 -6.37
N VAL A 85 9.26 -3.18 -6.15
CA VAL A 85 8.83 -3.77 -4.87
C VAL A 85 9.66 -5.01 -4.52
N MET A 86 9.94 -5.88 -5.49
CA MET A 86 10.74 -7.08 -5.27
C MET A 86 12.19 -6.75 -4.92
N ARG A 87 12.80 -5.74 -5.55
CA ARG A 87 14.15 -5.27 -5.19
C ARG A 87 14.18 -4.70 -3.78
N PHE A 88 13.22 -3.85 -3.43
CA PHE A 88 13.10 -3.28 -2.08
C PHE A 88 12.94 -4.39 -1.03
N GLY A 89 11.97 -5.30 -1.22
CA GLY A 89 11.69 -6.38 -0.30
C GLY A 89 12.82 -7.43 -0.22
N GLY A 90 13.69 -7.53 -1.23
CA GLY A 90 14.83 -8.44 -1.23
C GLY A 90 15.81 -8.18 -0.10
N GLY A 91 15.91 -6.95 0.39
CA GLY A 91 16.71 -6.58 1.58
C GLY A 91 16.07 -7.01 2.91
N PHE A 92 14.82 -7.45 2.91
CA PHE A 92 14.05 -7.82 4.10
C PHE A 92 13.61 -9.29 4.02
N GLY A 93 14.60 -10.19 4.06
CA GLY A 93 14.41 -11.61 3.81
C GLY A 93 13.42 -12.36 4.73
N HIS A 94 12.94 -11.72 5.80
CA HIS A 94 11.96 -12.30 6.74
C HIS A 94 10.51 -11.85 6.48
N ALA A 95 10.26 -10.83 5.65
CA ALA A 95 8.92 -10.35 5.39
C ALA A 95 8.09 -11.38 4.60
N ASP A 96 6.86 -11.64 5.05
CA ASP A 96 5.90 -12.52 4.39
C ASP A 96 5.11 -11.78 3.31
N VAL A 97 4.91 -10.48 3.50
CA VAL A 97 4.21 -9.58 2.58
C VAL A 97 5.02 -8.30 2.43
N VAL A 98 5.22 -7.86 1.19
CA VAL A 98 5.88 -6.58 0.86
C VAL A 98 4.97 -5.76 -0.01
N LEU A 99 4.60 -4.56 0.44
CA LEU A 99 3.65 -3.68 -0.22
C LEU A 99 4.24 -2.31 -0.52
N ASN A 100 3.99 -1.82 -1.72
CA ASN A 100 4.28 -0.43 -2.09
C ASN A 100 3.02 0.25 -2.66
N GLY A 101 2.89 1.54 -2.36
CA GLY A 101 1.96 2.45 -3.02
C GLY A 101 2.60 3.22 -4.18
N HIS A 102 2.31 4.51 -4.33
CA HIS A 102 2.92 5.52 -5.20
C HIS A 102 2.81 5.29 -6.71
N HIS A 103 3.09 4.09 -7.19
CA HIS A 103 3.16 3.79 -8.63
C HIS A 103 1.81 3.74 -9.33
N HIS A 104 0.70 3.82 -8.62
CA HIS A 104 -0.67 3.75 -9.14
C HIS A 104 -0.95 2.50 -9.98
N LYS A 105 -0.20 1.43 -9.80
CA LYS A 105 -0.41 0.14 -10.45
C LYS A 105 -1.02 -0.83 -9.45
N LYS A 106 -1.90 -1.71 -9.90
CA LYS A 106 -2.50 -2.75 -9.06
C LYS A 106 -2.05 -4.12 -9.55
N VAL A 107 -0.96 -4.61 -8.97
CA VAL A 107 -0.35 -5.89 -9.35
C VAL A 107 0.24 -6.57 -8.13
N ALA A 108 0.15 -7.90 -8.10
CA ALA A 108 0.78 -8.70 -7.06
C ALA A 108 1.30 -10.02 -7.62
N THR A 109 2.32 -10.56 -6.97
CA THR A 109 2.88 -11.88 -7.24
C THR A 109 3.29 -12.58 -5.95
N LYS A 110 3.53 -13.89 -6.04
CA LYS A 110 4.13 -14.70 -4.98
C LYS A 110 5.48 -15.21 -5.46
N LYS A 111 6.47 -15.16 -4.59
CA LYS A 111 7.80 -15.72 -4.84
C LYS A 111 8.15 -16.72 -3.76
N PRO A 112 8.48 -17.97 -4.09
CA PRO A 112 8.92 -18.95 -3.12
C PRO A 112 10.25 -18.51 -2.50
N ARG A 113 10.37 -18.71 -1.19
CA ARG A 113 11.59 -18.45 -0.42
C ARG A 113 11.96 -19.71 0.33
N PRO A 114 13.01 -20.42 -0.12
CA PRO A 114 13.54 -21.58 0.61
C PRO A 114 14.14 -21.15 1.96
N TYR A 115 14.00 -21.97 2.95
CA TYR A 115 14.63 -21.80 4.27
C TYR A 115 14.77 -23.15 4.98
N TYR A 116 15.64 -23.22 5.96
CA TYR A 116 15.72 -24.37 6.86
C TYR A 116 14.77 -24.17 8.03
N ASP A 117 13.94 -25.16 8.32
CA ASP A 117 13.08 -25.16 9.50
C ASP A 117 13.89 -25.43 10.79
N ALA A 118 13.22 -25.40 11.94
CA ALA A 118 13.87 -25.62 13.24
C ALA A 118 14.48 -27.01 13.39
N THR A 119 14.10 -27.98 12.56
CA THR A 119 14.63 -29.34 12.53
C THR A 119 15.73 -29.54 11.48
N GLY A 120 16.12 -28.47 10.76
CA GLY A 120 17.17 -28.51 9.76
C GLY A 120 16.71 -28.99 8.37
N ASN A 121 15.42 -29.20 8.14
CA ASN A 121 14.90 -29.60 6.85
C ASN A 121 14.75 -28.40 5.91
N LEU A 122 15.16 -28.56 4.66
CA LEU A 122 14.91 -27.57 3.63
C LEU A 122 13.42 -27.52 3.27
N THR A 123 12.81 -26.39 3.46
CA THR A 123 11.40 -26.14 3.16
C THR A 123 11.24 -24.81 2.43
N SER A 124 10.03 -24.41 2.11
CA SER A 124 9.78 -23.16 1.40
C SER A 124 8.48 -22.49 1.87
N ARG A 125 8.52 -21.17 2.00
CA ARG A 125 7.33 -20.35 2.16
C ARG A 125 7.28 -19.29 1.07
N ASN A 126 6.10 -18.73 0.81
CA ASN A 126 5.95 -17.69 -0.19
C ASN A 126 6.03 -16.30 0.46
N THR A 127 6.78 -15.39 -0.16
CA THR A 127 6.62 -13.95 0.07
C THR A 127 5.67 -13.40 -0.98
N VAL A 128 4.69 -12.61 -0.54
CA VAL A 128 3.77 -11.87 -1.42
C VAL A 128 4.35 -10.49 -1.67
N TYR A 129 4.50 -10.11 -2.92
CA TYR A 129 4.89 -8.76 -3.34
C TYR A 129 3.72 -8.09 -4.02
N GLY A 130 3.41 -6.85 -3.65
CA GLY A 130 2.28 -6.13 -4.21
C GLY A 130 2.49 -4.62 -4.34
N VAL A 131 1.98 -4.07 -5.43
CA VAL A 131 1.76 -2.64 -5.63
C VAL A 131 0.27 -2.40 -5.44
N THR A 132 -0.08 -1.54 -4.48
CA THR A 132 -1.42 -1.51 -3.88
C THR A 132 -2.51 -0.88 -4.75
N GLY A 133 -2.16 -0.29 -5.88
CA GLY A 133 -3.14 0.31 -6.78
C GLY A 133 -3.37 1.80 -6.53
N SER A 134 -4.48 2.29 -7.03
CA SER A 134 -4.88 3.69 -6.95
C SER A 134 -6.40 3.82 -6.92
N PHE A 135 -6.90 4.90 -6.33
CA PHE A 135 -8.30 5.34 -6.46
C PHE A 135 -8.44 6.53 -7.41
N LEU A 136 -7.34 6.93 -8.04
CA LEU A 136 -7.30 8.04 -8.96
C LEU A 136 -7.83 7.60 -10.34
N ARG A 137 -9.03 8.06 -10.68
CA ARG A 137 -9.70 7.74 -11.94
C ARG A 137 -9.45 8.85 -12.98
N GLY A 138 -8.99 8.48 -14.16
CA GLY A 138 -8.85 9.35 -15.31
C GLY A 138 -9.75 8.93 -16.48
N TYR A 139 -9.66 9.66 -17.60
CA TYR A 139 -10.35 9.39 -18.86
C TYR A 139 -11.87 9.35 -18.71
N LEU A 140 -12.41 10.32 -17.98
CA LEU A 140 -13.84 10.55 -17.85
C LEU A 140 -14.27 11.75 -18.69
N GLN A 141 -15.46 11.67 -19.28
CA GLN A 141 -16.06 12.82 -19.92
C GLN A 141 -16.20 13.97 -18.92
N CYS A 142 -15.83 15.18 -19.31
CA CYS A 142 -15.80 16.39 -18.48
C CYS A 142 -14.88 16.28 -17.25
N SER A 143 -13.82 15.45 -17.31
CA SER A 143 -12.84 15.40 -16.24
C SER A 143 -12.13 16.75 -16.05
N GLN A 144 -11.85 17.08 -14.79
CA GLN A 144 -11.27 18.35 -14.38
C GLN A 144 -10.10 18.11 -13.42
N ARG A 145 -9.19 19.06 -13.39
CA ARG A 145 -8.15 19.15 -12.37
C ARG A 145 -8.25 20.52 -11.68
N ASP A 146 -8.34 20.51 -10.36
CA ASP A 146 -8.43 21.71 -9.53
C ASP A 146 -9.56 22.66 -9.96
N GLY A 147 -10.71 22.09 -10.40
CA GLY A 147 -11.87 22.83 -10.87
C GLY A 147 -11.72 23.43 -12.28
N ARG A 148 -10.62 23.14 -12.98
CA ARG A 148 -10.37 23.63 -14.35
C ARG A 148 -10.68 22.55 -15.38
N ALA A 149 -11.36 22.91 -16.45
CA ALA A 149 -11.50 22.06 -17.63
C ALA A 149 -10.13 21.78 -18.25
N GLY A 150 -9.88 20.57 -18.72
CA GLY A 150 -8.60 20.21 -19.34
C GLY A 150 -8.10 18.82 -18.97
N GLY A 151 -8.98 17.98 -18.45
CA GLY A 151 -8.68 16.60 -18.10
C GLY A 151 -8.12 16.43 -16.67
N SER A 152 -8.14 15.19 -16.21
CA SER A 152 -7.59 14.81 -14.91
C SER A 152 -6.06 14.79 -14.92
N TYR A 153 -5.45 14.67 -13.73
CA TYR A 153 -4.00 14.50 -13.60
C TYR A 153 -3.45 13.36 -14.48
N ILE A 154 -4.17 12.25 -14.55
CA ILE A 154 -3.77 11.07 -15.34
C ILE A 154 -3.69 11.41 -16.83
N GLU A 155 -4.70 12.10 -17.36
CA GLU A 155 -4.77 12.51 -18.76
C GLU A 155 -3.69 13.52 -19.12
N GLN A 156 -3.49 14.52 -18.28
CA GLN A 156 -2.46 15.56 -18.48
C GLN A 156 -1.04 15.02 -18.47
N ARG A 157 -0.81 13.90 -17.79
CA ARG A 157 0.49 13.24 -17.70
C ARG A 157 0.66 12.08 -18.68
N MET A 158 -0.29 11.87 -19.58
CA MET A 158 -0.29 10.75 -20.54
C MET A 158 -0.11 9.38 -19.86
N LEU A 159 -0.64 9.25 -18.62
CA LEU A 159 -0.56 7.98 -17.90
C LEU A 159 -1.63 7.03 -18.42
N PRO A 160 -1.35 5.75 -18.58
CA PRO A 160 -2.35 4.78 -19.01
C PRO A 160 -3.45 4.63 -17.95
N PRO A 161 -4.67 4.25 -18.36
CA PRO A 161 -5.70 3.85 -17.42
C PRO A 161 -5.20 2.71 -16.53
N VAL A 162 -5.58 2.72 -15.24
CA VAL A 162 -5.18 1.70 -14.28
C VAL A 162 -6.40 1.10 -13.60
N ALA A 163 -6.27 -0.15 -13.16
CA ALA A 163 -7.30 -0.79 -12.36
C ALA A 163 -7.42 -0.09 -11.00
N LEU A 164 -8.62 0.40 -10.69
CA LEU A 164 -8.88 1.11 -9.43
C LEU A 164 -8.95 0.15 -8.23
N GLY A 165 -8.70 0.70 -7.07
CA GLY A 165 -8.81 0.01 -5.77
C GLY A 165 -7.49 -0.46 -5.20
N GLY A 166 -7.57 -1.29 -4.17
CA GLY A 166 -6.43 -1.85 -3.45
C GLY A 166 -6.26 -3.34 -3.69
N LEU A 167 -5.30 -3.93 -2.99
CA LEU A 167 -5.09 -5.37 -2.91
C LEU A 167 -5.82 -5.96 -1.70
N VAL A 168 -6.35 -7.16 -1.87
CA VAL A 168 -6.86 -7.99 -0.77
C VAL A 168 -5.88 -9.13 -0.53
N ILE A 169 -5.33 -9.20 0.67
CA ILE A 169 -4.41 -10.26 1.08
C ILE A 169 -5.10 -11.12 2.13
N ARG A 170 -5.18 -12.41 1.88
CA ARG A 170 -5.73 -13.37 2.82
C ARG A 170 -4.59 -14.15 3.47
N LEU A 171 -4.46 -13.99 4.78
CA LEU A 171 -3.55 -14.77 5.61
C LEU A 171 -4.33 -15.93 6.22
N ARG A 172 -3.74 -17.12 6.18
CA ARG A 172 -4.32 -18.32 6.81
C ARG A 172 -3.22 -19.00 7.60
N ALA A 173 -3.44 -19.22 8.89
CA ALA A 173 -2.63 -20.14 9.65
C ALA A 173 -2.82 -21.55 9.06
N LYS A 174 -1.71 -22.26 8.82
CA LYS A 174 -1.78 -23.70 8.56
C LYS A 174 -1.77 -24.40 9.92
N PRO A 175 -2.59 -25.44 10.09
CA PRO A 175 -2.54 -26.27 11.28
C PRO A 175 -1.20 -26.94 11.42
#